data_69966b24fb09b06f154fa7f53208443f
#
_entry.id   69966b24fb09b06f154fa7f53208443f
#
_cell.length_a   1.000
_cell.length_b   1.000
_cell.length_c   1.000
_cell.angle_alpha   90.00
_cell.angle_beta   90.00
_cell.angle_gamma   90.00
#
_symmetry.space_group_name_H-M   'P 1'
#
loop_
_entity.id
_entity.type
_entity.pdbx_description
1 polymer ?
#
loop_
_entity_poly.entity_id
_entity_poly.type
_entity_poly.pdbx_seq_one_letter_code
_entity_poly.pdbx_strand_id
1 'polypeptide(L)'
;MKSNLFLAVILSLSGLFLLDCMGIAIKFLRNDYPAAQLSVFRNLFGMIPCVIALYFSQDWHRNGRQIKITQWKLGLFRGVFVALAQLCLYTSYAYLPFALVATMDYTGPMMVTLLAIPILGEKFGWYKMSAVISGLSLIHISEPTRPY
;
A
#
# COMPACT_ATOMS: atom_id res chain seq x y z
N MET A 1 3.14 -24.05 14.56
CA MET A 1 3.02 -22.57 14.52
C MET A 1 4.24 -21.86 13.93
N LYS A 2 5.48 -22.31 14.10
CA LYS A 2 6.69 -21.62 13.59
C LYS A 2 6.81 -21.59 12.05
N SER A 3 6.33 -22.61 11.32
CA SER A 3 6.42 -22.65 9.86
C SER A 3 5.52 -21.62 9.16
N ASN A 4 4.37 -21.30 9.74
CA ASN A 4 3.43 -20.35 9.16
C ASN A 4 3.89 -18.89 9.31
N LEU A 5 4.65 -18.58 10.37
CA LEU A 5 5.22 -17.24 10.58
C LEU A 5 6.32 -16.95 9.54
N PHE A 6 7.21 -17.91 9.29
CA PHE A 6 8.29 -17.78 8.31
C PHE A 6 7.72 -17.59 6.88
N LEU A 7 6.72 -18.38 6.52
CA LEU A 7 6.02 -18.25 5.24
C LEU A 7 5.34 -16.88 5.11
N ALA A 8 4.67 -16.42 6.17
CA ALA A 8 4.02 -15.10 6.17
C ALA A 8 5.04 -13.96 5.97
N VAL A 9 6.20 -14.04 6.61
CA VAL A 9 7.28 -13.05 6.44
C VAL A 9 7.81 -13.05 5.01
N ILE A 10 8.08 -14.22 4.42
CA ILE A 10 8.57 -14.32 3.03
C ILE A 10 7.52 -13.75 2.06
N LEU A 11 6.25 -14.11 2.23
CA LEU A 11 5.17 -13.59 1.36
C LEU A 11 5.02 -12.07 1.49
N SER A 12 5.16 -11.52 2.69
CA SER A 12 5.12 -10.07 2.90
C SER A 12 6.29 -9.36 2.24
N LEU A 13 7.51 -9.89 2.39
CA LEU A 13 8.71 -9.32 1.76
C LEU A 13 8.64 -9.38 0.24
N SER A 14 8.18 -10.52 -0.33
CA SER A 14 7.99 -10.64 -1.77
C SER A 14 6.92 -9.68 -2.29
N GLY A 15 5.85 -9.46 -1.54
CA GLY A 15 4.83 -8.47 -1.88
C GLY A 15 5.36 -7.03 -1.91
N LEU A 16 6.16 -6.63 -0.92
CA LEU A 16 6.82 -5.33 -0.89
C LEU A 16 7.78 -5.16 -2.07
N PHE A 17 8.60 -6.15 -2.36
CA PHE A 17 9.51 -6.13 -3.50
C PHE A 17 8.77 -5.94 -4.83
N LEU A 18 7.65 -6.65 -5.03
CA LEU A 18 6.83 -6.49 -6.23
C LEU A 18 6.19 -5.10 -6.32
N LEU A 19 5.80 -4.50 -5.19
CA LEU A 19 5.29 -3.13 -5.15
C LEU A 19 6.37 -2.11 -5.55
N ASP A 20 7.60 -2.28 -5.09
CA ASP A 20 8.72 -1.42 -5.46
C ASP A 20 9.07 -1.55 -6.95
N CYS A 21 9.11 -2.77 -7.48
CA CYS A 21 9.28 -3.00 -8.92
C CYS A 21 8.19 -2.32 -9.75
N MET A 22 6.94 -2.38 -9.28
CA MET A 22 5.82 -1.69 -9.92
C MET A 22 6.01 -0.16 -9.86
N GLY A 23 6.47 0.39 -8.74
CA GLY A 23 6.76 1.83 -8.60
C GLY A 23 7.81 2.30 -9.62
N ILE A 24 8.86 1.53 -9.82
CA ILE A 24 9.89 1.80 -10.84
C ILE A 24 9.28 1.78 -12.25
N ALA A 25 8.47 0.77 -12.56
CA ALA A 25 7.81 0.66 -13.86
C ALA A 25 6.89 1.88 -14.12
N ILE A 26 6.10 2.30 -13.11
CA ILE A 26 5.25 3.50 -13.22
C ILE A 26 6.09 4.74 -13.50
N LYS A 27 7.24 4.90 -12.84
CA LYS A 27 8.12 6.04 -13.08
C LYS A 27 8.60 6.09 -14.53
N PHE A 28 8.97 4.97 -15.12
CA PHE A 28 9.39 4.92 -16.54
C PHE A 28 8.22 5.24 -17.49
N LEU A 29 7.04 4.65 -17.25
CA LEU A 29 5.87 4.85 -18.09
C LEU A 29 5.25 6.24 -17.93
N ARG A 30 5.52 6.93 -16.83
CA ARG A 30 4.96 8.25 -16.53
C ARG A 30 5.39 9.33 -17.53
N ASN A 31 6.52 9.14 -18.22
CA ASN A 31 6.98 10.05 -19.24
C ASN A 31 6.09 10.01 -20.50
N ASP A 32 5.51 8.83 -20.80
CA ASP A 32 4.73 8.60 -22.03
C ASP A 32 3.21 8.63 -21.78
N TYR A 33 2.78 8.35 -20.53
CA TYR A 33 1.37 8.20 -20.19
C TYR A 33 0.95 9.07 -19.00
N PRO A 34 -0.26 9.68 -19.04
CA PRO A 34 -0.77 10.46 -17.91
C PRO A 34 -1.06 9.59 -16.67
N ALA A 35 -0.88 10.17 -15.47
CA ALA A 35 -1.07 9.48 -14.20
C ALA A 35 -2.44 8.80 -14.05
N ALA A 36 -3.50 9.43 -14.57
CA ALA A 36 -4.85 8.88 -14.54
C ALA A 36 -4.95 7.57 -15.33
N GLN A 37 -4.33 7.51 -16.50
CA GLN A 37 -4.35 6.32 -17.36
C GLN A 37 -3.61 5.14 -16.70
N LEU A 38 -2.45 5.40 -16.11
CA LEU A 38 -1.69 4.38 -15.37
C LEU A 38 -2.48 3.85 -14.17
N SER A 39 -3.18 4.73 -13.44
CA SER A 39 -4.05 4.34 -12.33
C SER A 39 -5.19 3.44 -12.79
N VAL A 40 -5.85 3.76 -13.90
CA VAL A 40 -6.94 2.94 -14.46
C VAL A 40 -6.44 1.56 -14.86
N PHE A 41 -5.34 1.47 -15.60
CA PHE A 41 -4.77 0.18 -16.00
C PHE A 41 -4.39 -0.67 -14.80
N ARG A 42 -3.71 -0.10 -13.80
CA ARG A 42 -3.35 -0.82 -12.58
C ARG A 42 -4.58 -1.41 -11.89
N ASN A 43 -5.64 -0.61 -11.74
CA ASN A 43 -6.85 -1.05 -11.05
C ASN A 43 -7.60 -2.13 -11.86
N LEU A 44 -7.67 -2.01 -13.19
CA LEU A 44 -8.25 -3.03 -14.07
C LEU A 44 -7.50 -4.36 -13.98
N PHE A 45 -6.18 -4.34 -14.13
CA PHE A 45 -5.37 -5.55 -14.02
C PHE A 45 -5.36 -6.11 -12.60
N GLY A 46 -5.43 -5.26 -11.57
CA GLY A 46 -5.56 -5.66 -10.18
C GLY A 46 -6.89 -6.34 -9.84
N MET A 47 -7.94 -6.09 -10.61
CA MET A 47 -9.22 -6.81 -10.46
C MET A 47 -9.12 -8.29 -10.84
N ILE A 48 -8.26 -8.64 -11.80
CA ILE A 48 -8.15 -10.02 -12.30
C ILE A 48 -7.81 -11.02 -11.17
N PRO A 49 -6.71 -10.84 -10.41
CA PRO A 49 -6.40 -11.76 -9.32
C PRO A 49 -7.46 -11.74 -8.21
N CYS A 50 -8.11 -10.61 -7.97
CA CYS A 50 -9.20 -10.53 -6.98
C CYS A 50 -10.41 -11.37 -7.42
N VAL A 51 -10.80 -11.30 -8.69
CA VAL A 51 -11.90 -12.11 -9.23
C VAL A 51 -11.52 -13.59 -9.22
N ILE A 52 -10.30 -13.94 -9.58
CA ILE A 52 -9.79 -15.32 -9.53
C ILE A 52 -9.84 -15.84 -8.08
N ALA A 53 -9.30 -15.07 -7.12
CA ALA A 53 -9.31 -15.43 -5.71
C ALA A 53 -10.75 -15.62 -5.18
N LEU A 54 -11.67 -14.75 -5.58
CA LEU A 54 -13.10 -14.89 -5.24
C LEU A 54 -13.68 -16.17 -5.81
N TYR A 55 -13.39 -16.49 -7.07
CA TYR A 55 -13.88 -17.70 -7.73
C TYR A 55 -13.39 -18.97 -7.05
N PHE A 56 -12.16 -19.01 -6.56
CA PHE A 56 -11.60 -20.15 -5.83
C PHE A 56 -11.91 -20.12 -4.32
N SER A 57 -12.55 -19.08 -3.81
CA SER A 57 -12.92 -18.98 -2.40
C SER A 57 -13.99 -20.00 -2.03
N GLN A 58 -13.68 -20.85 -1.04
CA GLN A 58 -14.63 -21.84 -0.52
C GLN A 58 -15.84 -21.19 0.15
N ASP A 59 -15.65 -20.03 0.78
CA ASP A 59 -16.71 -19.29 1.45
C ASP A 59 -17.75 -18.76 0.45
N TRP A 60 -17.31 -18.34 -0.73
CA TRP A 60 -18.23 -17.91 -1.80
C TRP A 60 -19.08 -19.06 -2.33
N HIS A 61 -18.49 -20.25 -2.48
CA HIS A 61 -19.22 -21.45 -2.89
C HIS A 61 -20.20 -21.93 -1.81
N ARG A 62 -19.84 -21.80 -0.54
CA ARG A 62 -20.63 -22.19 0.61
C ARG A 62 -21.86 -21.32 0.83
N ASN A 63 -21.76 -20.03 0.51
CA ASN A 63 -22.84 -19.04 0.64
C ASN A 63 -23.72 -18.90 -0.62
N GLY A 64 -23.77 -19.92 -1.48
CA GLY A 64 -24.64 -19.92 -2.66
C GLY A 64 -24.28 -18.85 -3.71
N ARG A 65 -23.01 -18.43 -3.80
CA ARG A 65 -22.49 -17.41 -4.72
C ARG A 65 -23.12 -16.02 -4.57
N GLN A 66 -23.69 -15.72 -3.41
CA GLN A 66 -24.27 -14.40 -3.15
C GLN A 66 -23.21 -13.42 -2.62
N ILE A 67 -22.99 -12.33 -3.34
CA ILE A 67 -22.17 -11.22 -2.87
C ILE A 67 -23.06 -10.30 -2.03
N LYS A 68 -23.13 -10.54 -0.72
CA LYS A 68 -23.86 -9.69 0.21
C LYS A 68 -22.97 -8.50 0.64
N ILE A 69 -23.07 -7.39 -0.08
CA ILE A 69 -22.34 -6.17 0.28
C ILE A 69 -23.15 -5.41 1.34
N THR A 70 -22.91 -5.71 2.61
CA THR A 70 -23.65 -5.11 3.72
C THR A 70 -23.27 -3.64 3.96
N GLN A 71 -22.05 -3.23 3.61
CA GLN A 71 -21.50 -1.89 3.85
C GLN A 71 -20.98 -1.21 2.58
N TRP A 72 -21.80 -1.18 1.54
CA TRP A 72 -21.41 -0.63 0.24
C TRP A 72 -21.01 0.85 0.29
N LYS A 73 -21.64 1.65 1.16
CA LYS A 73 -21.33 3.07 1.34
C LYS A 73 -19.91 3.28 1.87
N LEU A 74 -19.51 2.47 2.84
CA LEU A 74 -18.18 2.52 3.44
C LEU A 74 -17.11 2.06 2.44
N GLY A 75 -17.42 1.03 1.64
CA GLY A 75 -16.56 0.56 0.56
C GLY A 75 -16.36 1.61 -0.53
N LEU A 76 -17.42 2.30 -0.93
CA LEU A 76 -17.36 3.37 -1.91
C LEU A 76 -16.54 4.55 -1.40
N PHE A 77 -16.77 4.99 -0.15
CA PHE A 77 -16.00 6.05 0.48
C PHE A 77 -14.49 5.72 0.53
N ARG A 78 -14.15 4.52 0.99
CA ARG A 78 -12.77 4.03 0.97
C ARG A 78 -12.17 4.01 -0.44
N GLY A 79 -12.94 3.55 -1.45
CA GLY A 79 -12.50 3.49 -2.84
C GLY A 79 -12.14 4.85 -3.40
N VAL A 80 -12.95 5.87 -3.14
CA VAL A 80 -12.68 7.25 -3.56
C VAL A 80 -11.40 7.78 -2.93
N PHE A 81 -11.19 7.60 -1.63
CA PHE A 81 -9.96 8.05 -0.96
C PHE A 81 -8.71 7.34 -1.48
N VAL A 82 -8.81 6.03 -1.71
CA VAL A 82 -7.69 5.26 -2.27
C VAL A 82 -7.38 5.73 -3.69
N ALA A 83 -8.39 6.00 -4.52
CA ALA A 83 -8.19 6.50 -5.88
C ALA A 83 -7.52 7.88 -5.90
N LEU A 84 -7.96 8.80 -5.03
CA LEU A 84 -7.34 10.11 -4.88
C LEU A 84 -5.88 9.99 -4.42
N ALA A 85 -5.60 9.16 -3.41
CA ALA A 85 -4.24 8.94 -2.93
C ALA A 85 -3.33 8.37 -4.03
N GLN A 86 -3.83 7.43 -4.84
CA GLN A 86 -3.08 6.90 -5.98
C GLN A 86 -2.78 7.94 -7.04
N LEU A 87 -3.75 8.79 -7.37
CA LEU A 87 -3.51 9.88 -8.32
C LEU A 87 -2.43 10.85 -7.82
N CYS A 88 -2.47 11.22 -6.54
CA CYS A 88 -1.44 12.05 -5.93
C CYS A 88 -0.07 11.38 -5.99
N LEU A 89 0.01 10.09 -5.64
CA LEU A 89 1.26 9.31 -5.66
C LEU A 89 1.85 9.25 -7.07
N TYR A 90 1.04 8.92 -8.09
CA TYR A 90 1.50 8.82 -9.47
C TYR A 90 1.91 10.17 -10.06
N THR A 91 1.25 11.24 -9.63
CA THR A 91 1.65 12.59 -10.00
C THR A 91 2.99 12.94 -9.36
N SER A 92 3.23 12.54 -8.12
CA SER A 92 4.51 12.75 -7.43
C SER A 92 5.68 12.09 -8.14
N TYR A 93 5.50 10.90 -8.72
CA TYR A 93 6.55 10.24 -9.52
C TYR A 93 6.97 11.04 -10.77
N ALA A 94 6.13 11.96 -11.25
CA ALA A 94 6.48 12.81 -12.39
C ALA A 94 7.42 13.95 -12.01
N TYR A 95 7.26 14.49 -10.79
CA TYR A 95 7.95 15.72 -10.36
C TYR A 95 9.12 15.45 -9.40
N LEU A 96 9.09 14.33 -8.68
CA LEU A 96 10.05 14.02 -7.62
C LEU A 96 10.92 12.80 -8.00
N PRO A 97 12.17 12.75 -7.48
CA PRO A 97 12.99 11.55 -7.62
C PRO A 97 12.34 10.34 -6.95
N PHE A 98 12.51 9.17 -7.54
CA PHE A 98 11.88 7.92 -7.06
C PHE A 98 12.18 7.65 -5.58
N ALA A 99 13.43 7.86 -5.16
CA ALA A 99 13.85 7.61 -3.78
C ALA A 99 13.04 8.45 -2.77
N LEU A 100 12.77 9.71 -3.09
CA LEU A 100 12.01 10.59 -2.21
C LEU A 100 10.54 10.17 -2.12
N VAL A 101 9.92 9.80 -3.25
CA VAL A 101 8.53 9.33 -3.26
C VAL A 101 8.40 8.01 -2.49
N ALA A 102 9.33 7.08 -2.69
CA ALA A 102 9.34 5.80 -1.98
C ALA A 102 9.51 5.99 -0.46
N THR A 103 10.40 6.87 -0.01
CA THR A 103 10.56 7.16 1.43
C THR A 103 9.31 7.77 2.05
N MET A 104 8.62 8.67 1.33
CA MET A 104 7.34 9.22 1.77
C MET A 104 6.23 8.16 1.84
N ASP A 105 6.18 7.24 0.91
CA ASP A 105 5.19 6.16 0.90
C ASP A 105 5.37 5.23 2.12
N TYR A 106 6.61 4.93 2.51
CA TYR A 106 6.90 4.16 3.73
C TYR A 106 6.54 4.87 5.04
N THR A 107 6.31 6.18 5.02
CA THR A 107 5.79 6.92 6.19
C THR A 107 4.35 6.53 6.52
N GLY A 108 3.57 6.08 5.52
CA GLY A 108 2.18 5.66 5.68
C GLY A 108 1.96 4.61 6.78
N PRO A 109 2.62 3.44 6.74
CA PRO A 109 2.52 2.41 7.78
C PRO A 109 2.91 2.91 9.18
N MET A 110 3.86 3.85 9.27
CA MET A 110 4.26 4.46 10.54
C MET A 110 3.15 5.35 11.10
N MET A 111 2.53 6.19 10.26
CA MET A 111 1.39 7.02 10.65
C MET A 111 0.20 6.17 11.07
N VAL A 112 -0.09 5.07 10.39
CA VAL A 112 -1.14 4.12 10.80
C VAL A 112 -0.84 3.56 12.19
N THR A 113 0.41 3.18 12.46
CA THR A 113 0.81 2.65 13.77
C THR A 113 0.66 3.69 14.88
N LEU A 114 1.04 4.95 14.63
CA LEU A 114 0.89 6.04 15.58
C LEU A 114 -0.59 6.37 15.85
N LEU A 115 -1.43 6.39 14.82
CA LEU A 115 -2.86 6.67 14.93
C LEU A 115 -3.64 5.51 15.57
N ALA A 116 -3.15 4.29 15.47
CA ALA A 116 -3.78 3.13 16.12
C ALA A 116 -3.82 3.26 17.65
N ILE A 117 -2.87 3.98 18.25
CA ILE A 117 -2.81 4.19 19.71
C ILE A 117 -4.03 4.94 20.23
N PRO A 118 -4.32 6.20 19.79
CA PRO A 118 -5.46 6.95 20.28
C PRO A 118 -6.80 6.43 19.77
N ILE A 119 -6.85 5.81 18.58
CA ILE A 119 -8.10 5.38 17.95
C ILE A 119 -8.54 4.00 18.44
N LEU A 120 -7.60 3.05 18.56
CA LEU A 120 -7.90 1.67 18.99
C LEU A 120 -7.66 1.44 20.47
N GLY A 121 -7.02 2.38 21.20
CA GLY A 121 -6.65 2.20 22.61
C GLY A 121 -5.60 1.10 22.83
N GLU A 122 -4.81 0.78 21.83
CA GLU A 122 -3.76 -0.23 21.94
C GLU A 122 -2.66 0.21 22.90
N LYS A 123 -2.23 -0.71 23.78
CA LYS A 123 -1.08 -0.47 24.65
C LYS A 123 0.20 -0.42 23.84
N PHE A 124 0.92 0.67 23.96
CA PHE A 124 2.16 0.92 23.24
C PHE A 124 3.29 0.10 23.85
N GLY A 125 3.76 -0.93 23.15
CA GLY A 125 4.97 -1.67 23.54
C GLY A 125 6.23 -0.94 23.09
N TRP A 126 7.27 -0.94 23.93
CA TRP A 126 8.59 -0.35 23.64
C TRP A 126 9.17 -0.77 22.28
N TYR A 127 8.93 -2.01 21.86
CA TYR A 127 9.37 -2.54 20.56
C TYR A 127 8.72 -1.82 19.37
N LYS A 128 7.43 -1.48 19.47
CA LYS A 128 6.74 -0.71 18.41
C LYS A 128 7.29 0.72 18.34
N MET A 129 7.59 1.33 19.49
CA MET A 129 8.15 2.67 19.58
C MET A 129 9.55 2.74 18.96
N SER A 130 10.43 1.81 19.32
CA SER A 130 11.79 1.77 18.76
C SER A 130 11.78 1.56 17.25
N ALA A 131 10.89 0.70 16.73
CA ALA A 131 10.75 0.49 15.28
C ALA A 131 10.32 1.76 14.55
N VAL A 132 9.35 2.51 15.09
CA VAL A 132 8.88 3.78 14.51
C VAL A 132 9.98 4.84 14.54
N ILE A 133 10.70 4.99 15.66
CA ILE A 133 11.79 5.97 15.80
C ILE A 133 12.94 5.62 14.84
N SER A 134 13.33 4.34 14.77
CA SER A 134 14.38 3.89 13.84
C SER A 134 14.00 4.13 12.38
N GLY A 135 12.76 3.86 12.02
CA GLY A 135 12.26 4.09 10.68
C GLY A 135 12.22 5.57 10.31
N LEU A 136 11.74 6.44 11.21
CA LEU A 136 11.75 7.90 11.01
C LEU A 136 13.17 8.45 10.91
N SER A 137 14.12 7.97 11.71
CA SER A 137 15.52 8.38 11.63
C SER A 137 16.15 8.00 10.28
N LEU A 138 15.81 6.82 9.75
CA LEU A 138 16.30 6.35 8.45
C LEU A 138 15.77 7.23 7.31
N ILE A 139 14.51 7.63 7.36
CA ILE A 139 13.91 8.55 6.38
C ILE A 139 14.60 9.89 6.44
N HIS A 140 14.89 10.43 7.63
CA HIS A 140 15.55 11.71 7.79
C HIS A 140 17.00 11.69 7.27
N ILE A 141 17.72 10.58 7.41
CA ILE A 141 19.09 10.40 6.88
C ILE A 141 19.07 10.22 5.35
N SER A 142 18.04 9.61 4.80
CA SER A 142 17.93 9.36 3.35
C SER A 142 17.47 10.59 2.56
N GLU A 143 17.05 11.65 3.24
CA GLU A 143 16.71 12.92 2.60
C GLU A 143 18.00 13.56 2.06
N PRO A 144 18.21 13.63 0.73
CA PRO A 144 19.42 14.23 0.21
C PRO A 144 19.38 15.73 0.53
N THR A 145 20.21 16.15 1.46
CA THR A 145 20.55 17.56 1.68
C THR A 145 21.27 18.08 0.44
N ARG A 146 20.56 18.28 -0.66
CA ARG A 146 21.04 19.12 -1.74
C ARG A 146 20.51 20.53 -1.48
N PRO A 147 21.36 21.50 -1.18
CA PRO A 147 20.99 22.91 -1.31
C PRO A 147 20.68 23.15 -2.79
N TYR A 148 19.53 23.71 -3.07
CA TYR A 148 19.14 24.19 -4.38
C TYR A 148 20.02 25.39 -4.75
#